data_b35d12e323254ae62454434df4bb8474
#
_entry.id   b35d12e323254ae62454434df4bb8474
#
_cell.length_a   1.000
_cell.length_b   1.000
_cell.length_c   1.000
_cell.angle_alpha   90.00
_cell.angle_beta   90.00
_cell.angle_gamma   90.00
#
_symmetry.space_group_name_H-M   'P 1'
#
loop_
_entity.id
_entity.type
_entity.pdbx_description
1 polymer ?
#
loop_
_entity_poly.entity_id
_entity_poly.type
_entity_poly.pdbx_seq_one_letter_code
_entity_poly.pdbx_strand_id
1 'polypeptide(L)'
;MKRRDFLIKTTITGVGISFYSCQNVKSEEIEGLVLKPTSLVGNLSKEEGKTPLPNATWYSGEKPGDGLIYKFEPGQLAEYQTLTCDMLLDDVYMTAFRIHLQEGADGPEFTLNFKLLNECGARIRMATSEVNQNHWKLEREGAWLKPIVGGDRVDLEKVDRMRLVIYRDGGKLTRFCLTDMIATNQEVPKILHPVLPEGKLLDEIGQSTIHQWPERTKNLEELKARLKKQLQESDQQKWPAAYNRWGGWKNKKFEGSGYFNKIHDGERWWLVDPTGHAFWSAGLDSVRVDTSANYQQLEDTLSWNPEKQPEFKEIYSRDHTHINYLAANFIRTFGSDWYEQWSEITLGHLRDFGFNTVANWSDWEIARAAGVPYVRPLSFSLPTTSRIYRSFPDVYHPNYEADAKEYATQLKSTLDDPA
;
A
#
# COMPACT_ATOMS: atom_id res chain seq x y z
N MET A 1 -13.93 12.10 -26.82
CA MET A 1 -14.47 12.30 -25.45
C MET A 1 -13.39 12.94 -24.60
N LYS A 2 -13.63 14.09 -23.99
CA LYS A 2 -12.58 14.85 -23.27
C LYS A 2 -12.32 14.20 -21.91
N ARG A 3 -11.05 13.84 -21.65
CA ARG A 3 -10.56 13.15 -20.44
C ARG A 3 -10.85 13.83 -19.09
N ARG A 4 -11.54 14.97 -19.06
CA ARG A 4 -11.85 15.73 -17.85
C ARG A 4 -13.20 15.41 -17.19
N ASP A 5 -14.07 14.65 -17.82
CA ASP A 5 -15.44 14.45 -17.33
C ASP A 5 -15.63 13.16 -16.51
N PHE A 6 -14.54 12.37 -16.31
CA PHE A 6 -14.63 11.10 -15.60
C PHE A 6 -14.49 11.20 -14.05
N LEU A 7 -14.13 12.36 -13.55
CA LEU A 7 -13.83 12.52 -12.11
C LEU A 7 -14.87 13.32 -11.29
N ILE A 8 -15.97 13.76 -11.89
CA ILE A 8 -16.97 14.54 -11.14
C ILE A 8 -18.36 14.05 -11.53
N LYS A 9 -18.93 13.20 -10.76
CA LYS A 9 -20.34 13.03 -10.34
C LYS A 9 -20.66 11.58 -9.97
N THR A 10 -20.35 11.21 -8.75
CA THR A 10 -21.16 10.21 -8.07
C THR A 10 -21.34 10.66 -6.63
N THR A 11 -22.38 11.40 -6.39
CA THR A 11 -22.92 11.59 -5.04
C THR A 11 -23.58 10.26 -4.68
N ILE A 12 -22.86 9.40 -3.98
CA ILE A 12 -23.44 8.20 -3.36
C ILE A 12 -23.92 8.64 -1.99
N THR A 13 -25.18 9.01 -1.89
CA THR A 13 -25.94 9.03 -0.65
C THR A 13 -26.36 7.58 -0.36
N GLY A 14 -25.46 6.82 0.26
CA GLY A 14 -25.75 5.53 0.83
C GLY A 14 -25.08 5.48 2.20
N VAL A 15 -25.81 5.80 3.25
CA VAL A 15 -25.40 5.46 4.61
C VAL A 15 -25.51 3.94 4.69
N GLY A 16 -24.45 3.24 4.34
CA GLY A 16 -24.31 1.82 4.60
C GLY A 16 -24.13 1.64 6.12
N ILE A 17 -25.14 1.14 6.80
CA ILE A 17 -24.98 0.68 8.19
C ILE A 17 -24.23 -0.65 8.09
N SER A 18 -22.93 -0.62 8.29
CA SER A 18 -22.13 -1.84 8.43
C SER A 18 -22.45 -2.49 9.78
N PHE A 19 -22.92 -3.73 9.74
CA PHE A 19 -23.10 -4.54 10.95
C PHE A 19 -21.76 -5.22 11.25
N TYR A 20 -21.23 -4.99 12.44
CA TYR A 20 -20.00 -5.62 12.91
C TYR A 20 -20.29 -6.81 13.80
N SER A 21 -19.52 -7.88 13.67
CA SER A 21 -19.61 -9.05 14.54
C SER A 21 -19.30 -8.67 16.00
N CYS A 22 -20.30 -8.72 16.83
CA CYS A 22 -20.17 -8.61 18.28
C CYS A 22 -19.95 -10.00 18.90
N GLN A 23 -18.86 -10.68 18.55
CA GLN A 23 -18.41 -11.76 19.41
C GLN A 23 -17.98 -11.15 20.74
N ASN A 24 -18.33 -11.78 21.87
CA ASN A 24 -17.87 -11.40 23.20
C ASN A 24 -16.36 -11.67 23.30
N VAL A 25 -15.56 -10.81 22.68
CA VAL A 25 -14.11 -10.82 22.86
C VAL A 25 -13.88 -10.26 24.26
N LYS A 26 -13.48 -11.13 25.20
CA LYS A 26 -12.82 -10.65 26.42
C LYS A 26 -11.62 -9.87 25.94
N SER A 27 -11.68 -8.54 26.06
CA SER A 27 -10.51 -7.69 25.89
C SER A 27 -9.48 -8.15 26.92
N GLU A 28 -8.32 -8.60 26.48
CA GLU A 28 -7.19 -8.74 27.41
C GLU A 28 -6.97 -7.38 28.03
N GLU A 29 -7.06 -7.31 29.35
CA GLU A 29 -6.93 -6.07 30.11
C GLU A 29 -5.44 -5.69 30.09
N ILE A 30 -5.12 -4.57 29.44
CA ILE A 30 -3.77 -4.04 29.40
C ILE A 30 -3.61 -3.13 30.61
N GLU A 31 -2.75 -3.53 31.56
CA GLU A 31 -2.43 -2.71 32.73
C GLU A 31 -1.54 -1.53 32.32
N GLY A 32 -1.82 -0.36 32.85
CA GLY A 32 -1.04 0.84 32.58
C GLY A 32 -1.73 2.12 32.97
N LEU A 33 -1.15 3.24 32.58
CA LEU A 33 -1.74 4.56 32.74
C LEU A 33 -2.80 4.79 31.68
N VAL A 34 -4.04 4.93 32.11
CA VAL A 34 -5.16 5.23 31.21
C VAL A 34 -5.25 6.74 30.97
N LEU A 35 -5.04 7.13 29.73
CA LEU A 35 -5.16 8.52 29.27
C LEU A 35 -6.52 8.74 28.60
N LYS A 36 -7.32 9.64 29.16
CA LYS A 36 -8.62 10.03 28.60
C LYS A 36 -8.51 11.38 27.91
N PRO A 37 -9.23 11.59 26.80
CA PRO A 37 -9.30 12.90 26.17
C PRO A 37 -9.82 13.96 27.15
N THR A 38 -9.12 15.05 27.28
CA THR A 38 -9.51 16.20 28.12
C THR A 38 -10.36 17.22 27.36
N SER A 39 -10.20 17.28 26.04
CA SER A 39 -10.98 18.13 25.14
C SER A 39 -10.91 17.67 23.70
N LEU A 40 -11.79 18.23 22.88
CA LEU A 40 -11.77 18.08 21.42
C LEU A 40 -11.10 19.31 20.80
N VAL A 41 -10.55 19.16 19.60
CA VAL A 41 -9.96 20.21 18.79
C VAL A 41 -10.53 20.23 17.39
N GLY A 42 -10.65 21.42 16.80
CA GLY A 42 -11.27 21.62 15.50
C GLY A 42 -12.78 21.38 15.54
N ASN A 43 -13.29 20.74 14.49
CA ASN A 43 -14.71 20.39 14.37
C ASN A 43 -14.99 18.93 14.75
N LEU A 44 -14.09 18.29 15.51
CA LEU A 44 -14.34 16.93 15.96
C LEU A 44 -15.58 16.89 16.86
N SER A 45 -16.47 15.97 16.60
CA SER A 45 -17.64 15.70 17.43
C SER A 45 -17.61 14.28 18.00
N LYS A 46 -18.09 14.12 19.24
CA LYS A 46 -18.36 12.81 19.83
C LYS A 46 -19.74 12.37 19.42
N GLU A 47 -19.87 11.11 19.01
CA GLU A 47 -21.14 10.52 18.62
C GLU A 47 -21.62 9.50 19.66
N GLU A 48 -22.91 9.39 19.79
CA GLU A 48 -23.54 8.34 20.58
C GLU A 48 -23.76 7.09 19.73
N GLY A 49 -23.74 5.93 20.35
CA GLY A 49 -24.03 4.67 19.67
C GLY A 49 -23.15 3.51 20.11
N LYS A 50 -23.58 2.32 19.77
CA LYS A 50 -22.82 1.08 20.02
C LYS A 50 -21.58 1.06 19.11
N THR A 51 -20.43 0.74 19.68
CA THR A 51 -19.18 0.58 18.96
C THR A 51 -18.88 -0.90 18.71
N PRO A 52 -18.22 -1.25 17.59
CA PRO A 52 -17.75 -2.61 17.35
C PRO A 52 -16.55 -2.99 18.24
N LEU A 53 -15.80 -2.00 18.73
CA LEU A 53 -14.71 -2.20 19.69
C LEU A 53 -15.25 -2.04 21.12
N PRO A 54 -14.95 -2.98 22.05
CA PRO A 54 -15.34 -2.83 23.45
C PRO A 54 -14.76 -1.55 24.06
N ASN A 55 -15.57 -0.84 24.86
CA ASN A 55 -15.17 0.38 25.57
C ASN A 55 -14.68 1.53 24.67
N ALA A 56 -14.99 1.50 23.39
CA ALA A 56 -14.64 2.57 22.48
C ALA A 56 -15.71 3.67 22.44
N THR A 57 -15.31 4.83 21.92
CA THR A 57 -16.19 5.98 21.67
C THR A 57 -16.13 6.35 20.19
N TRP A 58 -17.28 6.66 19.58
CA TRP A 58 -17.36 7.20 18.23
C TRP A 58 -17.03 8.69 18.18
N TYR A 59 -16.29 9.05 17.13
CA TYR A 59 -15.98 10.43 16.78
C TYR A 59 -16.13 10.63 15.27
N SER A 60 -16.46 11.87 14.87
CA SER A 60 -16.44 12.31 13.48
C SER A 60 -15.78 13.66 13.34
N GLY A 61 -14.95 13.82 12.31
CA GLY A 61 -14.24 15.05 11.99
C GLY A 61 -14.38 15.37 10.51
N GLU A 62 -14.35 16.67 10.17
CA GLU A 62 -14.60 17.13 8.80
C GLU A 62 -13.31 17.39 8.03
N LYS A 63 -12.19 17.63 8.72
CA LYS A 63 -10.95 18.06 8.07
C LYS A 63 -9.69 17.72 8.88
N PRO A 64 -8.51 17.80 8.25
CA PRO A 64 -7.24 17.65 8.94
C PRO A 64 -7.09 18.64 10.09
N GLY A 65 -6.59 18.15 11.22
CA GLY A 65 -6.46 18.89 12.46
C GLY A 65 -7.60 18.69 13.47
N ASP A 66 -8.74 18.16 13.04
CA ASP A 66 -9.81 17.73 13.94
C ASP A 66 -9.33 16.54 14.77
N GLY A 67 -9.51 16.55 16.08
CA GLY A 67 -8.97 15.50 16.92
C GLY A 67 -9.22 15.62 18.40
N LEU A 68 -8.43 14.89 19.16
CA LEU A 68 -8.50 14.73 20.61
C LEU A 68 -7.26 15.31 21.27
N ILE A 69 -7.45 15.96 22.41
CA ILE A 69 -6.37 16.46 23.28
C ILE A 69 -6.36 15.66 24.57
N TYR A 70 -5.20 15.22 24.95
CA TYR A 70 -4.91 14.56 26.23
C TYR A 70 -3.95 15.45 27.01
N LYS A 71 -4.20 15.65 28.30
CA LYS A 71 -3.30 16.35 29.21
C LYS A 71 -2.96 15.44 30.39
N PHE A 72 -1.72 15.44 30.78
CA PHE A 72 -1.18 14.62 31.86
C PHE A 72 -0.03 15.36 32.54
N GLU A 73 0.49 14.83 33.65
CA GLU A 73 1.61 15.46 34.35
C GLU A 73 2.90 15.37 33.51
N PRO A 74 3.74 16.42 33.52
CA PRO A 74 5.04 16.39 32.85
C PRO A 74 5.86 15.16 33.27
N GLY A 75 6.48 14.47 32.31
CA GLY A 75 7.28 13.27 32.55
C GLY A 75 6.48 11.99 32.73
N GLN A 76 5.19 12.03 32.87
CA GLN A 76 4.36 10.86 33.13
C GLN A 76 4.48 9.78 32.03
N LEU A 77 4.70 10.18 30.77
CA LEU A 77 4.92 9.22 29.67
C LEU A 77 6.31 8.63 29.65
N ALA A 78 7.30 9.26 30.24
CA ALA A 78 8.69 8.77 30.28
C ALA A 78 8.84 7.47 31.07
N GLU A 79 7.90 7.18 31.96
CA GLU A 79 7.89 5.97 32.77
C GLU A 79 7.43 4.71 31.99
N TYR A 80 6.88 4.88 30.77
CA TYR A 80 6.26 3.81 29.98
C TYR A 80 6.99 3.57 28.67
N GLN A 81 6.96 2.30 28.21
CA GLN A 81 7.61 1.88 26.97
C GLN A 81 6.73 1.96 25.74
N THR A 82 5.40 1.89 25.91
CA THR A 82 4.46 1.81 24.77
C THR A 82 3.19 2.57 25.05
N LEU A 83 2.74 3.37 24.08
CA LEU A 83 1.36 3.88 24.00
C LEU A 83 0.56 2.96 23.08
N THR A 84 -0.66 2.60 23.51
CA THR A 84 -1.54 1.72 22.75
C THR A 84 -3.00 2.12 22.88
N CYS A 85 -3.77 1.91 21.84
CA CYS A 85 -5.23 1.92 21.83
C CYS A 85 -5.75 1.09 20.68
N ASP A 86 -7.02 0.71 20.72
CA ASP A 86 -7.70 0.09 19.60
C ASP A 86 -8.52 1.14 18.86
N MET A 87 -8.42 1.16 17.53
CA MET A 87 -9.16 2.06 16.66
C MET A 87 -9.83 1.29 15.52
N LEU A 88 -10.97 1.81 15.05
CA LEU A 88 -11.64 1.36 13.84
C LEU A 88 -12.10 2.58 13.06
N LEU A 89 -11.76 2.60 11.78
CA LEU A 89 -12.19 3.62 10.84
C LEU A 89 -13.44 3.14 10.11
N ASP A 90 -14.53 3.89 10.23
CA ASP A 90 -15.80 3.64 9.54
C ASP A 90 -15.89 4.60 8.33
N ASP A 91 -15.16 4.28 7.29
CA ASP A 91 -15.09 5.05 6.05
C ASP A 91 -14.91 4.08 4.86
N VAL A 92 -15.08 4.56 3.65
CA VAL A 92 -14.81 3.79 2.41
C VAL A 92 -13.33 3.83 2.02
N TYR A 93 -12.53 4.71 2.63
CA TYR A 93 -11.10 4.87 2.34
C TYR A 93 -10.26 4.80 3.61
N MET A 94 -9.00 4.41 3.45
CA MET A 94 -8.03 4.53 4.53
C MET A 94 -7.76 6.01 4.84
N THR A 95 -7.58 6.33 6.11
CA THR A 95 -7.27 7.67 6.59
C THR A 95 -5.97 7.70 7.37
N ALA A 96 -5.23 8.81 7.25
CA ALA A 96 -4.04 9.04 8.04
C ALA A 96 -4.37 9.87 9.28
N PHE A 97 -3.77 9.47 10.39
CA PHE A 97 -3.82 10.15 11.67
C PHE A 97 -2.42 10.61 12.09
N ARG A 98 -2.38 11.55 13.01
CA ARG A 98 -1.13 12.04 13.60
C ARG A 98 -1.25 12.14 15.11
N ILE A 99 -0.25 11.62 15.79
CA ILE A 99 0.00 11.87 17.21
C ILE A 99 0.99 13.03 17.30
N HIS A 100 0.71 13.97 18.18
CA HIS A 100 1.60 15.05 18.58
C HIS A 100 1.94 14.85 20.05
N LEU A 101 3.21 14.94 20.41
CA LEU A 101 3.68 15.02 21.79
C LEU A 101 4.34 16.36 21.97
N GLN A 102 3.95 17.14 23.01
CA GLN A 102 4.39 18.52 23.14
C GLN A 102 4.78 18.86 24.59
N GLU A 103 5.82 19.69 24.74
CA GLU A 103 6.27 20.26 26.00
C GLU A 103 5.54 21.59 26.27
N GLY A 104 4.59 21.59 27.20
CA GLY A 104 3.79 22.78 27.46
C GLY A 104 2.92 23.22 26.27
N ALA A 105 2.31 24.42 26.39
CA ALA A 105 1.36 24.91 25.39
C ALA A 105 2.03 25.39 24.09
N ASP A 106 3.22 25.95 24.20
CA ASP A 106 3.91 26.65 23.13
C ASP A 106 5.34 26.09 22.90
N GLY A 107 5.68 24.99 23.55
CA GLY A 107 7.00 24.36 23.47
C GLY A 107 7.17 23.44 22.26
N PRO A 108 8.35 22.81 22.16
CA PRO A 108 8.67 21.87 21.10
C PRO A 108 7.62 20.77 20.94
N GLU A 109 7.37 20.36 19.69
CA GLU A 109 6.35 19.38 19.35
C GLU A 109 6.90 18.30 18.43
N PHE A 110 6.90 17.05 18.89
CA PHE A 110 7.20 15.86 18.12
C PHE A 110 5.93 15.34 17.45
N THR A 111 6.04 14.82 16.23
CA THR A 111 4.89 14.25 15.51
C THR A 111 5.17 12.86 14.99
N LEU A 112 4.14 12.00 15.03
CA LEU A 112 4.15 10.64 14.49
C LEU A 112 2.90 10.40 13.66
N ASN A 113 3.06 10.03 12.38
CA ASN A 113 1.95 9.75 11.48
C ASN A 113 1.73 8.25 11.32
N PHE A 114 0.48 7.84 11.27
CA PHE A 114 0.09 6.47 10.94
C PHE A 114 -1.17 6.47 10.09
N LYS A 115 -1.51 5.32 9.52
CA LYS A 115 -2.71 5.13 8.70
C LYS A 115 -3.53 3.99 9.25
N LEU A 116 -4.86 4.17 9.23
CA LEU A 116 -5.82 3.10 9.46
C LEU A 116 -6.42 2.64 8.14
N LEU A 117 -6.53 1.34 7.99
CA LEU A 117 -7.39 0.75 6.98
C LEU A 117 -8.85 0.95 7.38
N ASN A 118 -9.71 1.08 6.38
CA ASN A 118 -11.14 1.20 6.60
C ASN A 118 -11.78 -0.13 7.04
N GLU A 119 -12.85 0.00 7.81
CA GLU A 119 -13.76 -1.09 8.20
C GLU A 119 -13.11 -2.30 8.91
N CYS A 120 -11.95 -2.10 9.52
CA CYS A 120 -11.34 -3.13 10.36
C CYS A 120 -10.76 -2.53 11.64
N GLY A 121 -10.86 -3.27 12.73
CA GLY A 121 -10.23 -2.90 14.00
C GLY A 121 -8.71 -3.04 13.92
N ALA A 122 -8.00 -2.06 14.46
CA ALA A 122 -6.54 -2.06 14.53
C ALA A 122 -6.08 -1.67 15.92
N ARG A 123 -5.08 -2.38 16.46
CA ARG A 123 -4.38 -2.01 17.69
C ARG A 123 -3.16 -1.18 17.35
N ILE A 124 -3.18 0.05 17.78
CA ILE A 124 -2.06 0.97 17.63
C ILE A 124 -1.04 0.70 18.72
N ARG A 125 0.22 0.70 18.36
CA ARG A 125 1.35 0.61 19.27
C ARG A 125 2.39 1.63 18.85
N MET A 126 2.76 2.49 19.76
CA MET A 126 3.83 3.46 19.60
C MET A 126 4.83 3.24 20.73
N ALA A 127 6.02 2.74 20.40
CA ALA A 127 7.09 2.65 21.37
C ALA A 127 7.58 4.06 21.72
N THR A 128 7.74 4.37 22.99
CA THR A 128 8.28 5.67 23.44
C THR A 128 9.71 5.87 22.98
N SER A 129 10.47 4.79 22.75
CA SER A 129 11.78 4.83 22.12
C SER A 129 11.80 5.37 20.69
N GLU A 130 10.65 5.42 20.00
CA GLU A 130 10.52 6.02 18.67
C GLU A 130 10.47 7.56 18.73
N VAL A 131 10.19 8.12 19.89
CA VAL A 131 10.20 9.59 20.09
C VAL A 131 11.61 10.11 19.82
N ASN A 132 11.69 11.20 19.06
CA ASN A 132 12.94 11.80 18.61
C ASN A 132 13.78 10.96 17.63
N GLN A 133 13.31 9.80 17.21
CA GLN A 133 13.97 9.04 16.17
C GLN A 133 13.86 9.76 14.82
N ASN A 134 14.91 9.63 14.04
CA ASN A 134 14.84 10.01 12.64
C ASN A 134 14.03 8.92 11.91
N HIS A 135 13.06 9.31 11.08
CA HIS A 135 12.23 8.35 10.33
C HIS A 135 13.03 7.34 9.49
N TRP A 136 14.26 7.64 9.14
CA TRP A 136 15.19 6.74 8.46
C TRP A 136 15.75 5.63 9.36
N LYS A 137 15.74 5.82 10.68
CA LYS A 137 16.27 4.86 11.66
C LYS A 137 15.18 4.06 12.38
N LEU A 138 13.91 4.28 12.07
CA LEU A 138 12.83 3.51 12.67
C LEU A 138 12.93 2.04 12.26
N GLU A 139 12.96 1.15 13.22
CA GLU A 139 12.76 -0.27 12.97
C GLU A 139 11.32 -0.52 12.53
N ARG A 140 11.15 -1.41 11.55
CA ARG A 140 9.84 -1.82 11.08
C ARG A 140 9.43 -3.09 11.80
N GLU A 141 8.45 -3.00 12.64
CA GLU A 141 7.78 -4.18 13.17
C GLU A 141 6.72 -4.67 12.19
N GLY A 142 7.02 -5.76 11.50
CA GLY A 142 6.02 -6.55 10.75
C GLY A 142 5.06 -5.77 9.85
N ALA A 143 3.81 -6.18 9.85
CA ALA A 143 2.70 -5.54 9.12
C ALA A 143 2.09 -4.33 9.84
N TRP A 144 2.63 -3.99 10.97
CA TRP A 144 2.17 -2.89 11.82
C TRP A 144 2.34 -1.54 11.13
N LEU A 145 1.75 -0.54 11.73
CA LEU A 145 1.89 0.85 11.32
C LEU A 145 3.36 1.16 11.00
N LYS A 146 3.59 1.79 9.87
CA LYS A 146 4.87 2.36 9.51
C LYS A 146 4.87 3.82 9.95
N PRO A 147 5.32 4.14 11.18
CA PRO A 147 5.27 5.51 11.64
C PRO A 147 6.22 6.37 10.80
N ILE A 148 5.74 7.55 10.46
CA ILE A 148 6.57 8.62 9.89
C ILE A 148 6.65 9.69 10.94
N VAL A 149 7.85 9.91 11.47
CA VAL A 149 8.10 10.91 12.50
C VAL A 149 8.57 12.22 11.90
N GLY A 150 8.32 13.32 12.62
CA GLY A 150 8.68 14.67 12.24
C GLY A 150 8.52 15.63 13.41
N GLY A 151 8.53 16.92 13.13
CA GLY A 151 8.46 17.98 14.15
C GLY A 151 9.80 18.18 14.87
N ASP A 152 9.73 18.77 16.05
CA ASP A 152 10.86 19.08 16.89
C ASP A 152 11.30 17.85 17.71
N ARG A 153 12.47 17.95 18.32
CA ARG A 153 12.85 17.01 19.38
C ARG A 153 12.20 17.44 20.68
N VAL A 154 11.70 16.48 21.44
CA VAL A 154 11.08 16.71 22.75
C VAL A 154 11.78 15.91 23.85
N ASP A 155 11.75 16.43 25.04
CA ASP A 155 12.18 15.74 26.26
C ASP A 155 10.94 15.10 26.90
N LEU A 156 10.83 13.78 26.89
CA LEU A 156 9.67 13.07 27.45
C LEU A 156 9.40 13.42 28.91
N GLU A 157 10.44 13.81 29.67
CA GLU A 157 10.30 14.29 31.05
C GLU A 157 9.57 15.65 31.16
N LYS A 158 9.38 16.36 30.04
CA LYS A 158 8.69 17.65 29.97
C LYS A 158 7.41 17.60 29.19
N VAL A 159 7.16 16.52 28.48
CA VAL A 159 5.92 16.32 27.71
C VAL A 159 4.74 16.22 28.69
N ASP A 160 3.76 17.12 28.54
CA ASP A 160 2.56 17.21 29.39
C ASP A 160 1.26 17.07 28.58
N ARG A 161 1.36 16.92 27.28
CA ARG A 161 0.19 16.81 26.40
C ARG A 161 0.43 15.99 25.16
N MET A 162 -0.65 15.39 24.68
CA MET A 162 -0.73 14.67 23.43
C MET A 162 -1.97 15.12 22.66
N ARG A 163 -1.86 15.18 21.33
CA ARG A 163 -3.01 15.33 20.43
C ARG A 163 -3.05 14.14 19.47
N LEU A 164 -4.23 13.58 19.26
CA LEU A 164 -4.50 12.60 18.20
C LEU A 164 -5.44 13.27 17.20
N VAL A 165 -4.98 13.53 16.00
CA VAL A 165 -5.75 14.29 15.01
C VAL A 165 -5.85 13.54 13.68
N ILE A 166 -6.89 13.82 12.92
CA ILE A 166 -6.99 13.46 11.51
C ILE A 166 -5.88 14.24 10.78
N TYR A 167 -5.01 13.54 10.06
CA TYR A 167 -3.89 14.17 9.32
C TYR A 167 -4.19 14.35 7.84
N ARG A 168 -4.84 13.35 7.26
CA ARG A 168 -5.37 13.42 5.90
C ARG A 168 -6.76 12.83 5.89
N ASP A 169 -7.69 13.57 5.37
CA ASP A 169 -9.01 13.09 5.03
C ASP A 169 -9.05 12.70 3.54
N GLY A 170 -10.06 12.00 3.13
CA GLY A 170 -10.37 11.75 1.73
C GLY A 170 -11.23 12.86 1.11
N GLY A 171 -11.31 14.06 1.73
CA GLY A 171 -12.23 15.15 1.34
C GLY A 171 -13.67 14.89 1.77
N LYS A 172 -13.87 14.07 2.81
CA LYS A 172 -15.18 13.66 3.37
C LYS A 172 -15.12 13.64 4.88
N LEU A 173 -16.30 13.52 5.49
CA LEU A 173 -16.43 13.26 6.92
C LEU A 173 -15.69 11.97 7.28
N THR A 174 -14.73 12.06 8.19
CA THR A 174 -13.99 10.90 8.72
C THR A 174 -14.65 10.47 10.01
N ARG A 175 -15.20 9.26 10.04
CA ARG A 175 -15.82 8.67 11.23
C ARG A 175 -14.96 7.53 11.75
N PHE A 176 -14.66 7.54 13.03
CA PHE A 176 -13.83 6.52 13.66
C PHE A 176 -14.23 6.29 15.12
N CYS A 177 -13.96 5.12 15.65
CA CYS A 177 -14.03 4.89 17.08
C CYS A 177 -12.67 4.49 17.62
N LEU A 178 -12.42 4.82 18.88
CA LEU A 178 -11.24 4.43 19.62
C LEU A 178 -11.53 4.16 21.09
N THR A 179 -10.73 3.28 21.69
CA THR A 179 -10.68 3.04 23.13
C THR A 179 -9.86 4.13 23.82
N ASP A 180 -9.83 4.12 25.15
CA ASP A 180 -8.89 4.95 25.89
C ASP A 180 -7.45 4.63 25.46
N MET A 181 -6.58 5.64 25.47
CA MET A 181 -5.16 5.45 25.23
C MET A 181 -4.50 4.94 26.50
N ILE A 182 -3.68 3.90 26.40
CA ILE A 182 -2.98 3.30 27.54
C ILE A 182 -1.47 3.43 27.34
N ALA A 183 -0.78 3.96 28.32
CA ALA A 183 0.68 3.89 28.40
C ALA A 183 1.06 2.70 29.29
N THR A 184 1.90 1.77 28.78
CA THR A 184 2.19 0.52 29.45
C THR A 184 3.65 0.07 29.28
N ASN A 185 4.10 -0.73 30.25
CA ASN A 185 5.39 -1.45 30.21
C ASN A 185 5.20 -2.94 29.88
N GLN A 186 3.97 -3.38 29.75
CA GLN A 186 3.67 -4.75 29.34
C GLN A 186 3.84 -4.92 27.83
N GLU A 187 4.14 -6.12 27.39
CA GLU A 187 4.02 -6.49 25.99
C GLU A 187 2.53 -6.38 25.58
N VAL A 188 2.28 -5.54 24.60
CA VAL A 188 0.90 -5.33 24.11
C VAL A 188 0.50 -6.52 23.24
N PRO A 189 -0.51 -7.32 23.64
CA PRO A 189 -0.92 -8.50 22.89
C PRO A 189 -1.50 -8.14 21.52
N LYS A 190 -1.44 -9.09 20.58
CA LYS A 190 -2.11 -8.96 19.28
C LYS A 190 -3.62 -9.05 19.46
N ILE A 191 -4.38 -8.39 18.58
CA ILE A 191 -5.80 -8.67 18.46
C ILE A 191 -5.96 -10.10 17.94
N LEU A 192 -6.52 -10.99 18.76
CA LEU A 192 -6.67 -12.39 18.41
C LEU A 192 -7.79 -12.62 17.41
N HIS A 193 -8.83 -11.80 17.46
CA HIS A 193 -9.99 -11.90 16.59
C HIS A 193 -10.16 -10.57 15.83
N PRO A 194 -10.10 -10.59 14.50
CA PRO A 194 -10.28 -9.37 13.73
C PRO A 194 -11.70 -8.82 13.93
N VAL A 195 -11.80 -7.52 14.19
CA VAL A 195 -13.08 -6.81 14.22
C VAL A 195 -13.37 -6.35 12.80
N LEU A 196 -14.29 -7.06 12.15
CA LEU A 196 -14.66 -6.90 10.74
C LEU A 196 -16.19 -6.82 10.61
N PRO A 197 -16.72 -6.32 9.47
CA PRO A 197 -18.13 -6.45 9.14
C PRO A 197 -18.60 -7.91 9.15
N GLU A 198 -19.85 -8.14 9.50
CA GLU A 198 -20.43 -9.49 9.53
C GLU A 198 -20.62 -10.08 8.13
N GLY A 199 -20.46 -11.40 8.04
CA GLY A 199 -20.76 -12.17 6.83
C GLY A 199 -19.58 -12.35 5.89
N LYS A 200 -19.89 -12.63 4.62
CA LYS A 200 -18.88 -12.78 3.58
C LYS A 200 -18.41 -11.42 3.14
N LEU A 201 -17.10 -11.18 3.19
CA LEU A 201 -16.47 -9.92 2.81
C LEU A 201 -16.00 -9.91 1.35
N LEU A 202 -15.66 -11.09 0.81
CA LEU A 202 -15.32 -11.28 -0.59
C LEU A 202 -16.28 -12.25 -1.26
N ASP A 203 -16.69 -11.91 -2.48
CA ASP A 203 -17.47 -12.79 -3.33
C ASP A 203 -16.59 -13.88 -3.98
N GLU A 204 -17.17 -14.72 -4.84
CA GLU A 204 -16.48 -15.84 -5.48
C GLU A 204 -15.35 -15.44 -6.44
N ILE A 205 -15.27 -14.18 -6.83
CA ILE A 205 -14.24 -13.64 -7.73
C ILE A 205 -13.31 -12.63 -7.04
N GLY A 206 -13.42 -12.50 -5.70
CA GLY A 206 -12.54 -11.67 -4.89
C GLY A 206 -12.91 -10.19 -4.82
N GLN A 207 -14.14 -9.83 -5.18
CA GLN A 207 -14.65 -8.46 -5.02
C GLN A 207 -15.30 -8.28 -3.65
N SER A 208 -15.23 -7.06 -3.10
CA SER A 208 -15.94 -6.72 -1.87
C SER A 208 -17.44 -6.95 -1.99
N THR A 209 -18.04 -7.59 -0.99
CA THR A 209 -19.48 -7.75 -0.87
C THR A 209 -20.15 -6.55 -0.21
N ILE A 210 -19.40 -5.73 0.51
CA ILE A 210 -19.86 -4.58 1.28
C ILE A 210 -20.11 -3.39 0.36
N HIS A 211 -19.19 -3.18 -0.59
CA HIS A 211 -19.21 -2.03 -1.49
C HIS A 211 -19.85 -2.38 -2.83
N GLN A 212 -20.58 -1.41 -3.39
CA GLN A 212 -21.17 -1.50 -4.72
C GLN A 212 -20.65 -0.37 -5.59
N TRP A 213 -20.38 -0.65 -6.87
CA TRP A 213 -19.98 0.32 -7.89
C TRP A 213 -20.59 -0.06 -9.24
N PRO A 214 -20.78 0.90 -10.16
CA PRO A 214 -21.53 0.68 -11.41
C PRO A 214 -20.99 -0.43 -12.30
N GLU A 215 -19.66 -0.54 -12.41
CA GLU A 215 -18.99 -1.52 -13.29
C GLU A 215 -18.62 -2.82 -12.59
N ARG A 216 -19.16 -3.08 -11.40
CA ARG A 216 -18.91 -4.31 -10.67
C ARG A 216 -19.27 -5.53 -11.51
N THR A 217 -18.35 -6.50 -11.62
CA THR A 217 -18.61 -7.79 -12.27
C THR A 217 -19.58 -8.60 -11.42
N LYS A 218 -20.68 -9.08 -12.02
CA LYS A 218 -21.79 -9.66 -11.28
C LYS A 218 -21.54 -11.09 -10.80
N ASN A 219 -20.79 -11.86 -11.60
CA ASN A 219 -20.51 -13.27 -11.33
C ASN A 219 -19.33 -13.76 -12.17
N LEU A 220 -18.95 -15.03 -11.96
CA LEU A 220 -17.85 -15.67 -12.66
C LEU A 220 -18.04 -15.73 -14.18
N GLU A 221 -19.24 -15.95 -14.67
CA GLU A 221 -19.48 -16.07 -16.13
C GLU A 221 -19.31 -14.71 -16.82
N GLU A 222 -19.75 -13.64 -16.21
CA GLU A 222 -19.46 -12.30 -16.71
C GLU A 222 -17.95 -11.99 -16.69
N LEU A 223 -17.25 -12.38 -15.61
CA LEU A 223 -15.80 -12.23 -15.53
C LEU A 223 -15.10 -12.96 -16.68
N LYS A 224 -15.43 -14.22 -16.90
CA LYS A 224 -14.85 -15.03 -18.00
C LYS A 224 -15.12 -14.39 -19.36
N ALA A 225 -16.33 -13.89 -19.59
CA ALA A 225 -16.68 -13.22 -20.83
C ALA A 225 -15.86 -11.93 -21.03
N ARG A 226 -15.68 -11.13 -19.96
CA ARG A 226 -14.85 -9.91 -19.98
C ARG A 226 -13.38 -10.21 -20.27
N LEU A 227 -12.78 -11.19 -19.59
CA LEU A 227 -11.38 -11.57 -19.80
C LEU A 227 -11.14 -12.11 -21.23
N LYS A 228 -12.04 -12.96 -21.74
CA LYS A 228 -11.95 -13.46 -23.14
C LYS A 228 -12.08 -12.32 -24.15
N LYS A 229 -12.95 -11.36 -23.89
CA LYS A 229 -13.08 -10.16 -24.74
C LYS A 229 -11.81 -9.31 -24.70
N GLN A 230 -11.24 -9.06 -23.52
CA GLN A 230 -9.98 -8.31 -23.39
C GLN A 230 -8.84 -8.99 -24.14
N LEU A 231 -8.77 -10.32 -24.10
CA LEU A 231 -7.79 -11.07 -24.87
C LEU A 231 -7.97 -10.88 -26.38
N GLN A 232 -9.20 -10.98 -26.88
CA GLN A 232 -9.50 -10.73 -28.30
C GLN A 232 -9.14 -9.31 -28.76
N GLU A 233 -9.23 -8.34 -27.85
CA GLU A 233 -8.94 -6.93 -28.12
C GLU A 233 -7.45 -6.60 -27.97
N SER A 234 -6.66 -7.41 -27.26
CA SER A 234 -5.26 -7.12 -26.92
C SER A 234 -4.36 -6.91 -28.13
N ASP A 235 -4.56 -7.66 -29.20
CA ASP A 235 -3.81 -7.55 -30.46
C ASP A 235 -4.08 -6.22 -31.19
N GLN A 236 -5.22 -5.60 -30.94
CA GLN A 236 -5.62 -4.32 -31.53
C GLN A 236 -5.11 -3.12 -30.73
N GLN A 237 -4.73 -3.33 -29.48
CA GLN A 237 -4.23 -2.32 -28.57
C GLN A 237 -2.79 -1.95 -28.92
N LYS A 238 -2.61 -0.74 -29.45
CA LYS A 238 -1.33 -0.23 -29.93
C LYS A 238 -0.99 1.08 -29.25
N TRP A 239 0.28 1.37 -29.19
CA TRP A 239 0.75 2.67 -28.75
C TRP A 239 0.18 3.79 -29.62
N PRO A 240 0.06 5.01 -29.05
CA PRO A 240 -0.33 6.21 -29.80
C PRO A 240 0.46 6.35 -31.11
N ALA A 241 -0.16 6.88 -32.16
CA ALA A 241 0.44 7.00 -33.48
C ALA A 241 1.79 7.76 -33.53
N ALA A 242 2.04 8.61 -32.52
CA ALA A 242 3.30 9.32 -32.36
C ALA A 242 4.48 8.43 -31.92
N TYR A 243 4.20 7.19 -31.46
CA TYR A 243 5.21 6.25 -30.99
C TYR A 243 5.59 5.25 -32.09
N ASN A 244 6.86 4.83 -32.09
CA ASN A 244 7.32 3.74 -32.93
C ASN A 244 7.13 2.37 -32.20
N ARG A 245 7.66 1.31 -32.76
CA ARG A 245 7.56 -0.07 -32.19
C ARG A 245 8.19 -0.24 -30.79
N TRP A 246 9.04 0.68 -30.37
CA TRP A 246 9.70 0.70 -29.06
C TRP A 246 9.04 1.70 -28.09
N GLY A 247 7.97 2.38 -28.51
CA GLY A 247 7.40 3.48 -27.74
C GLY A 247 8.22 4.78 -27.78
N GLY A 248 9.19 4.88 -28.71
CA GLY A 248 9.96 6.08 -28.94
C GLY A 248 9.19 7.14 -29.76
N TRP A 249 9.48 8.40 -29.54
CA TRP A 249 8.82 9.53 -30.17
C TRP A 249 9.30 9.72 -31.62
N LYS A 250 8.46 9.41 -32.60
CA LYS A 250 8.79 9.44 -34.03
C LYS A 250 9.30 10.78 -34.55
N ASN A 251 8.91 11.89 -33.94
CA ASN A 251 9.24 13.23 -34.46
C ASN A 251 10.64 13.73 -34.03
N LYS A 252 11.36 13.03 -33.15
CA LYS A 252 12.74 13.37 -32.79
C LYS A 252 13.64 12.15 -32.95
N LYS A 253 14.61 12.26 -33.85
CA LYS A 253 15.47 11.16 -34.23
C LYS A 253 16.96 11.52 -34.11
N PHE A 254 17.72 10.58 -33.61
CA PHE A 254 19.17 10.54 -33.52
C PHE A 254 19.73 9.35 -34.27
N GLU A 255 21.02 9.08 -34.18
CA GLU A 255 21.59 7.83 -34.64
C GLU A 255 21.20 6.66 -33.75
N GLY A 256 20.71 5.57 -34.35
CA GLY A 256 20.35 4.34 -33.64
C GLY A 256 21.56 3.46 -33.43
N SER A 257 21.65 2.79 -32.28
CA SER A 257 22.76 1.86 -31.96
C SER A 257 22.34 0.38 -31.98
N GLY A 258 21.07 0.11 -32.21
CA GLY A 258 20.50 -1.25 -32.07
C GLY A 258 20.09 -1.58 -30.64
N TYR A 259 20.41 -0.74 -29.66
CA TYR A 259 20.09 -0.87 -28.23
C TYR A 259 19.62 0.46 -27.66
N PHE A 260 18.97 0.41 -26.50
CA PHE A 260 18.69 1.64 -25.75
C PHE A 260 19.98 2.32 -25.36
N ASN A 261 20.06 3.63 -25.59
CA ASN A 261 21.24 4.43 -25.37
C ASN A 261 20.88 5.83 -24.82
N LYS A 262 21.87 6.64 -24.53
CA LYS A 262 21.72 8.05 -24.11
C LYS A 262 22.52 8.94 -25.05
N ILE A 263 21.93 10.07 -25.44
CA ILE A 263 22.56 11.09 -26.30
C ILE A 263 22.33 12.46 -25.71
N HIS A 264 23.37 13.34 -25.74
CA HIS A 264 23.23 14.74 -25.40
C HIS A 264 23.11 15.54 -26.69
N ASP A 265 22.03 16.34 -26.82
CA ASP A 265 21.75 17.10 -28.07
C ASP A 265 22.32 18.53 -28.07
N GLY A 266 23.15 18.86 -27.07
CA GLY A 266 23.68 20.19 -26.86
C GLY A 266 22.97 20.95 -25.73
N GLU A 267 21.70 20.63 -25.47
CA GLU A 267 20.91 21.29 -24.44
C GLU A 267 20.62 20.34 -23.27
N ARG A 268 20.30 19.05 -23.57
CA ARG A 268 19.96 18.05 -22.55
C ARG A 268 20.24 16.61 -22.99
N TRP A 269 20.21 15.72 -22.01
CA TRP A 269 20.28 14.27 -22.23
C TRP A 269 18.94 13.71 -22.65
N TRP A 270 19.00 12.75 -23.59
CA TRP A 270 17.86 11.95 -24.02
C TRP A 270 18.17 10.48 -23.86
N LEU A 271 17.18 9.69 -23.43
CA LEU A 271 17.16 8.28 -23.76
C LEU A 271 16.79 8.14 -25.24
N VAL A 272 17.39 7.17 -25.90
CA VAL A 272 17.20 6.91 -27.31
C VAL A 272 16.93 5.41 -27.50
N ASP A 273 15.88 5.08 -28.24
CA ASP A 273 15.55 3.70 -28.53
C ASP A 273 16.51 3.05 -29.53
N PRO A 274 16.45 1.71 -29.73
CA PRO A 274 17.36 0.99 -30.64
C PRO A 274 17.37 1.54 -32.07
N THR A 275 16.29 2.17 -32.53
CA THR A 275 16.17 2.74 -33.88
C THR A 275 16.53 4.22 -33.99
N GLY A 276 16.95 4.83 -32.87
CA GLY A 276 17.42 6.20 -32.81
C GLY A 276 16.37 7.25 -32.45
N HIS A 277 15.15 6.87 -32.09
CA HIS A 277 14.15 7.87 -31.69
C HIS A 277 14.29 8.25 -30.22
N ALA A 278 14.01 9.52 -29.92
CA ALA A 278 13.96 10.00 -28.55
C ALA A 278 12.95 9.16 -27.76
N PHE A 279 13.34 8.72 -26.58
CA PHE A 279 12.54 7.85 -25.73
C PHE A 279 12.30 8.52 -24.38
N TRP A 280 11.04 8.67 -24.02
CA TRP A 280 10.61 9.07 -22.68
C TRP A 280 10.05 7.85 -21.97
N SER A 281 10.85 7.26 -21.08
CA SER A 281 10.42 6.08 -20.32
C SER A 281 9.25 6.45 -19.40
N ALA A 282 8.05 6.13 -19.84
CA ALA A 282 6.82 6.25 -19.07
C ALA A 282 6.30 4.83 -18.81
N GLY A 283 6.49 4.32 -17.59
CA GLY A 283 6.21 2.93 -17.28
C GLY A 283 5.32 2.73 -16.07
N LEU A 284 4.90 1.48 -15.90
CA LEU A 284 4.19 1.01 -14.71
C LEU A 284 5.10 0.07 -13.91
N ASP A 285 5.21 0.35 -12.62
CA ASP A 285 5.85 -0.53 -11.65
C ASP A 285 4.90 -1.67 -11.26
N SER A 286 5.48 -2.79 -10.83
CA SER A 286 4.72 -3.93 -10.31
C SER A 286 3.71 -4.52 -11.30
N VAL A 287 4.05 -4.55 -12.59
CA VAL A 287 3.31 -5.30 -13.61
C VAL A 287 3.56 -6.78 -13.36
N ARG A 288 2.73 -7.38 -12.52
CA ARG A 288 2.85 -8.79 -12.09
C ARG A 288 1.56 -9.30 -11.49
N VAL A 289 1.44 -10.63 -11.42
CA VAL A 289 0.32 -11.29 -10.75
C VAL A 289 0.64 -11.48 -9.27
N ASP A 290 0.65 -10.41 -8.51
CA ASP A 290 0.90 -10.45 -7.06
C ASP A 290 -0.10 -9.57 -6.31
N THR A 291 -1.33 -10.06 -6.23
CA THR A 291 -2.42 -9.46 -5.47
C THR A 291 -2.80 -10.32 -4.26
N SER A 292 -1.83 -11.10 -3.76
CA SER A 292 -2.04 -12.00 -2.64
C SER A 292 -2.44 -11.27 -1.38
N ALA A 293 -3.52 -11.72 -0.75
CA ALA A 293 -4.02 -11.21 0.53
C ALA A 293 -3.95 -12.30 1.59
N ASN A 294 -3.51 -11.94 2.80
CA ASN A 294 -3.55 -12.83 3.94
C ASN A 294 -5.02 -13.07 4.34
N TYR A 295 -5.42 -14.33 4.38
CA TYR A 295 -6.76 -14.75 4.79
C TYR A 295 -6.76 -15.58 6.08
N GLN A 296 -5.64 -15.76 6.71
CA GLN A 296 -5.53 -16.51 7.96
C GLN A 296 -6.44 -15.93 9.03
N GLN A 297 -7.27 -16.78 9.63
CA GLN A 297 -8.36 -16.42 10.54
C GLN A 297 -9.51 -15.63 9.90
N LEU A 298 -9.56 -15.56 8.57
CA LEU A 298 -10.60 -14.89 7.78
C LEU A 298 -11.30 -15.84 6.81
N GLU A 299 -11.07 -17.15 6.92
CA GLU A 299 -11.57 -18.20 6.02
C GLU A 299 -13.09 -18.10 5.86
N ASP A 300 -13.79 -17.85 6.96
CA ASP A 300 -15.25 -17.70 6.97
C ASP A 300 -15.78 -16.45 6.27
N THR A 301 -14.90 -15.48 5.99
CA THR A 301 -15.27 -14.24 5.29
C THR A 301 -15.19 -14.38 3.76
N LEU A 302 -14.61 -15.46 3.24
CA LEU A 302 -14.47 -15.73 1.82
C LEU A 302 -15.68 -16.52 1.32
N SER A 303 -16.31 -16.09 0.23
CA SER A 303 -17.37 -16.87 -0.43
C SER A 303 -16.84 -18.08 -1.18
N TRP A 304 -15.55 -18.03 -1.57
CA TRP A 304 -14.90 -19.10 -2.31
C TRP A 304 -13.43 -19.24 -1.88
N ASN A 305 -13.05 -20.46 -1.53
CA ASN A 305 -11.68 -20.84 -1.20
C ASN A 305 -11.43 -22.31 -1.63
N PRO A 306 -10.68 -22.55 -2.71
CA PRO A 306 -10.48 -23.88 -3.28
C PRO A 306 -9.27 -24.64 -2.72
N GLU A 307 -8.91 -24.49 -1.46
CA GLU A 307 -7.69 -25.02 -0.82
C GLU A 307 -7.32 -26.47 -1.19
N LYS A 308 -8.32 -27.30 -1.50
CA LYS A 308 -8.12 -28.73 -1.78
C LYS A 308 -8.09 -29.08 -3.27
N GLN A 309 -8.16 -28.10 -4.17
CA GLN A 309 -8.22 -28.33 -5.60
C GLN A 309 -6.82 -28.13 -6.22
N PRO A 310 -6.21 -29.19 -6.81
CA PRO A 310 -4.84 -29.14 -7.31
C PRO A 310 -4.58 -28.07 -8.37
N GLU A 311 -5.58 -27.76 -9.20
CA GLU A 311 -5.51 -26.75 -10.26
C GLU A 311 -5.29 -25.33 -9.71
N PHE A 312 -5.62 -25.07 -8.43
CA PHE A 312 -5.43 -23.79 -7.79
C PHE A 312 -4.21 -23.74 -6.86
N LYS A 313 -3.31 -24.71 -6.91
CA LYS A 313 -2.12 -24.73 -6.04
C LYS A 313 -1.29 -23.42 -6.14
N GLU A 314 -1.21 -22.84 -7.32
CA GLU A 314 -0.39 -21.65 -7.60
C GLU A 314 -0.95 -20.35 -6.99
N ILE A 315 -2.24 -20.31 -6.63
CA ILE A 315 -2.83 -19.12 -6.05
C ILE A 315 -2.49 -18.92 -4.58
N TYR A 316 -1.96 -19.95 -3.93
CA TYR A 316 -1.58 -19.90 -2.52
C TYR A 316 -0.10 -19.61 -2.35
N SER A 317 0.22 -18.80 -1.38
CA SER A 317 1.60 -18.47 -1.01
C SER A 317 1.76 -18.40 0.51
N ARG A 318 3.00 -18.32 0.96
CA ARG A 318 3.37 -18.21 2.37
C ARG A 318 2.70 -19.28 3.24
N ASP A 319 2.96 -20.54 2.93
CA ASP A 319 2.42 -21.70 3.63
C ASP A 319 0.88 -21.72 3.71
N HIS A 320 0.23 -21.39 2.59
CA HIS A 320 -1.23 -21.34 2.46
C HIS A 320 -1.93 -20.30 3.35
N THR A 321 -1.22 -19.27 3.78
CA THR A 321 -1.84 -18.15 4.51
C THR A 321 -2.33 -17.01 3.61
N HIS A 322 -1.96 -17.02 2.33
CA HIS A 322 -2.30 -15.98 1.36
C HIS A 322 -2.95 -16.57 0.12
N ILE A 323 -4.00 -15.91 -0.37
CA ILE A 323 -4.73 -16.26 -1.58
C ILE A 323 -4.64 -15.15 -2.63
N ASN A 324 -4.47 -15.54 -3.90
CA ASN A 324 -4.41 -14.65 -5.04
C ASN A 324 -5.63 -14.82 -5.95
N TYR A 325 -6.65 -13.99 -5.76
CA TYR A 325 -7.88 -14.04 -6.57
C TYR A 325 -7.65 -13.62 -8.03
N LEU A 326 -6.66 -12.77 -8.32
CA LEU A 326 -6.35 -12.40 -9.71
C LEU A 326 -5.90 -13.63 -10.48
N ALA A 327 -4.89 -14.35 -9.98
CA ALA A 327 -4.43 -15.60 -10.60
C ALA A 327 -5.58 -16.64 -10.69
N ALA A 328 -6.35 -16.80 -9.61
CA ALA A 328 -7.48 -17.71 -9.58
C ALA A 328 -8.50 -17.44 -10.69
N ASN A 329 -8.83 -16.19 -10.93
CA ASN A 329 -9.78 -15.79 -11.96
C ASN A 329 -9.25 -16.05 -13.38
N PHE A 330 -7.96 -15.85 -13.60
CA PHE A 330 -7.33 -16.19 -14.87
C PHE A 330 -7.27 -17.72 -15.09
N ILE A 331 -6.90 -18.50 -14.08
CA ILE A 331 -6.92 -19.98 -14.12
C ILE A 331 -8.35 -20.48 -14.43
N ARG A 332 -9.37 -19.96 -13.76
CA ARG A 332 -10.79 -20.32 -13.99
C ARG A 332 -11.27 -19.98 -15.40
N THR A 333 -10.63 -19.04 -16.07
CA THR A 333 -11.00 -18.56 -17.42
C THR A 333 -10.22 -19.27 -18.51
N PHE A 334 -8.92 -19.49 -18.34
CA PHE A 334 -8.00 -19.90 -19.39
C PHE A 334 -7.27 -21.23 -19.10
N GLY A 335 -7.44 -21.81 -17.91
CA GLY A 335 -6.78 -23.07 -17.56
C GLY A 335 -5.28 -22.94 -17.45
N SER A 336 -4.54 -23.87 -18.06
CA SER A 336 -3.06 -23.91 -18.02
C SER A 336 -2.37 -22.70 -18.64
N ASP A 337 -3.01 -22.07 -19.60
CA ASP A 337 -2.40 -20.98 -20.39
C ASP A 337 -2.64 -19.59 -19.75
N TRP A 338 -3.17 -19.59 -18.54
CA TRP A 338 -3.64 -18.38 -17.85
C TRP A 338 -2.60 -17.27 -17.75
N TYR A 339 -1.34 -17.60 -17.50
CA TYR A 339 -0.28 -16.60 -17.31
C TYR A 339 0.11 -15.93 -18.63
N GLU A 340 0.16 -16.68 -19.72
CA GLU A 340 0.39 -16.15 -21.06
C GLU A 340 -0.75 -15.21 -21.47
N GLN A 341 -2.00 -15.67 -21.28
CA GLN A 341 -3.19 -14.84 -21.59
C GLN A 341 -3.26 -13.57 -20.73
N TRP A 342 -2.89 -13.68 -19.45
CA TRP A 342 -2.75 -12.52 -18.59
C TRP A 342 -1.70 -11.54 -19.12
N SER A 343 -0.55 -12.03 -19.56
CA SER A 343 0.54 -11.20 -20.07
C SER A 343 0.13 -10.44 -21.33
N GLU A 344 -0.56 -11.10 -22.26
CA GLU A 344 -1.07 -10.48 -23.49
C GLU A 344 -2.06 -9.36 -23.20
N ILE A 345 -3.06 -9.61 -22.36
CA ILE A 345 -4.05 -8.61 -21.94
C ILE A 345 -3.36 -7.43 -21.26
N THR A 346 -2.44 -7.70 -20.35
CA THR A 346 -1.77 -6.67 -19.56
C THR A 346 -0.88 -5.78 -20.42
N LEU A 347 -0.08 -6.36 -21.32
CA LEU A 347 0.75 -5.60 -22.25
C LEU A 347 -0.08 -4.85 -23.29
N GLY A 348 -1.23 -5.39 -23.70
CA GLY A 348 -2.20 -4.67 -24.51
C GLY A 348 -2.69 -3.40 -23.82
N HIS A 349 -3.17 -3.52 -22.59
CA HIS A 349 -3.62 -2.37 -21.80
C HIS A 349 -2.50 -1.33 -21.57
N LEU A 350 -1.27 -1.77 -21.32
CA LEU A 350 -0.12 -0.87 -21.17
C LEU A 350 0.05 0.01 -22.42
N ARG A 351 -0.04 -0.59 -23.61
CA ARG A 351 0.06 0.15 -24.89
C ARG A 351 -1.13 1.10 -25.09
N ASP A 352 -2.34 0.65 -24.81
CA ASP A 352 -3.57 1.44 -24.96
C ASP A 352 -3.57 2.67 -24.05
N PHE A 353 -3.05 2.54 -22.84
CA PHE A 353 -2.88 3.64 -21.90
C PHE A 353 -1.71 4.57 -22.24
N GLY A 354 -0.90 4.22 -23.23
CA GLY A 354 0.24 5.02 -23.70
C GLY A 354 1.49 4.89 -22.84
N PHE A 355 1.57 3.87 -21.97
CA PHE A 355 2.81 3.52 -21.29
C PHE A 355 3.69 2.70 -22.21
N ASN A 356 5.00 2.95 -22.16
CA ASN A 356 5.96 2.31 -23.07
C ASN A 356 7.04 1.50 -22.36
N THR A 357 6.95 1.34 -21.04
CA THR A 357 7.95 0.63 -20.24
C THR A 357 7.26 -0.24 -19.18
N VAL A 358 7.63 -1.51 -19.10
CA VAL A 358 7.37 -2.34 -17.93
C VAL A 358 8.48 -2.03 -16.92
N ALA A 359 8.10 -1.32 -15.83
CA ALA A 359 9.06 -0.72 -14.94
C ALA A 359 9.41 -1.62 -13.73
N ASN A 360 9.94 -1.05 -12.65
CA ASN A 360 10.53 -1.82 -11.55
C ASN A 360 9.52 -2.74 -10.84
N TRP A 361 10.01 -3.81 -10.19
CA TRP A 361 9.21 -4.84 -9.49
C TRP A 361 8.21 -5.61 -10.34
N SER A 362 8.38 -5.58 -11.65
CA SER A 362 7.52 -6.28 -12.61
C SER A 362 8.07 -7.66 -12.99
N ASP A 363 7.22 -8.50 -13.53
CA ASP A 363 7.58 -9.73 -14.23
C ASP A 363 8.15 -9.34 -15.61
N TRP A 364 9.37 -8.84 -15.63
CA TRP A 364 10.02 -8.25 -16.80
C TRP A 364 10.18 -9.22 -17.95
N GLU A 365 10.18 -10.53 -17.67
CA GLU A 365 10.29 -11.60 -18.65
C GLU A 365 9.17 -11.57 -19.70
N ILE A 366 7.94 -11.19 -19.30
CA ILE A 366 6.81 -11.04 -20.22
C ILE A 366 7.05 -9.89 -21.21
N ALA A 367 7.61 -8.78 -20.73
CA ALA A 367 7.93 -7.64 -21.58
C ALA A 367 9.06 -7.98 -22.57
N ARG A 368 10.10 -8.67 -22.10
CA ARG A 368 11.17 -9.19 -22.95
C ARG A 368 10.63 -10.09 -24.06
N ALA A 369 9.80 -11.07 -23.71
CA ALA A 369 9.21 -12.00 -24.68
C ALA A 369 8.38 -11.28 -25.76
N ALA A 370 7.69 -10.20 -25.37
CA ALA A 370 6.85 -9.38 -26.25
C ALA A 370 7.60 -8.24 -26.98
N GLY A 371 8.89 -8.06 -26.74
CA GLY A 371 9.69 -6.95 -27.29
C GLY A 371 9.22 -5.57 -26.80
N VAL A 372 8.69 -5.47 -25.60
CA VAL A 372 8.30 -4.23 -24.93
C VAL A 372 9.44 -3.76 -24.06
N PRO A 373 9.83 -2.47 -24.08
CA PRO A 373 10.89 -1.98 -23.21
C PRO A 373 10.62 -2.23 -21.72
N TYR A 374 11.65 -2.63 -21.00
CA TYR A 374 11.53 -2.98 -19.58
C TYR A 374 12.70 -2.50 -18.74
N VAL A 375 12.48 -2.41 -17.45
CA VAL A 375 13.52 -2.23 -16.43
C VAL A 375 13.89 -3.62 -15.91
N ARG A 376 15.18 -3.96 -16.02
CA ARG A 376 15.72 -5.20 -15.48
C ARG A 376 16.00 -5.02 -13.98
N PRO A 377 15.15 -5.51 -13.06
CA PRO A 377 15.46 -5.48 -11.65
C PRO A 377 16.58 -6.48 -11.33
N LEU A 378 17.52 -6.06 -10.51
CA LEU A 378 18.60 -6.90 -10.04
C LEU A 378 18.41 -7.20 -8.56
N SER A 379 18.69 -8.44 -8.16
CA SER A 379 18.69 -8.83 -6.73
C SER A 379 19.89 -8.20 -6.06
N PHE A 380 19.63 -7.19 -5.22
CA PHE A 380 20.69 -6.43 -4.56
C PHE A 380 21.43 -7.28 -3.53
N SER A 381 22.70 -7.51 -3.77
CA SER A 381 23.58 -8.21 -2.86
C SER A 381 25.00 -7.66 -2.94
N LEU A 382 25.50 -7.11 -1.85
CA LEU A 382 26.88 -6.70 -1.68
C LEU A 382 27.40 -7.35 -0.38
N PRO A 383 27.81 -8.63 -0.45
CA PRO A 383 27.99 -9.46 0.74
C PRO A 383 29.17 -9.05 1.62
N THR A 384 30.20 -8.43 1.04
CA THR A 384 31.41 -8.07 1.76
C THR A 384 31.57 -6.56 1.98
N THR A 385 30.68 -5.75 1.40
CA THR A 385 30.65 -4.30 1.58
C THR A 385 29.84 -3.92 2.81
N SER A 386 30.42 -3.12 3.71
CA SER A 386 29.69 -2.59 4.86
C SER A 386 28.54 -1.68 4.44
N ARG A 387 27.51 -1.58 5.30
CA ARG A 387 26.38 -0.68 5.09
C ARG A 387 26.52 0.53 6.00
N ILE A 388 26.36 1.72 5.42
CA ILE A 388 26.32 2.95 6.19
C ILE A 388 24.96 3.08 6.87
N TYR A 389 23.91 2.70 6.14
CA TYR A 389 22.54 2.87 6.60
C TYR A 389 21.58 1.92 5.86
N ARG A 390 20.81 1.11 6.59
CA ARG A 390 19.85 0.12 6.03
C ARG A 390 20.49 -0.72 4.90
N SER A 391 19.99 -0.55 3.67
CA SER A 391 20.50 -1.18 2.45
C SER A 391 21.46 -0.29 1.66
N PHE A 392 21.82 0.90 2.16
CA PHE A 392 22.81 1.76 1.51
C PHE A 392 24.22 1.26 1.81
N PRO A 393 24.96 0.79 0.80
CA PRO A 393 26.34 0.36 0.99
C PRO A 393 27.27 1.55 1.17
N ASP A 394 28.40 1.30 1.82
CA ASP A 394 29.52 2.21 1.79
C ASP A 394 30.22 2.11 0.43
N VAL A 395 29.94 3.05 -0.46
CA VAL A 395 30.52 3.07 -1.82
C VAL A 395 32.02 3.34 -1.85
N TYR A 396 32.60 3.77 -0.73
CA TYR A 396 34.05 3.96 -0.56
C TYR A 396 34.74 2.76 0.12
N HIS A 397 33.94 1.72 0.48
CA HIS A 397 34.49 0.51 1.07
C HIS A 397 35.43 -0.20 0.08
N PRO A 398 36.60 -0.71 0.52
CA PRO A 398 37.56 -1.36 -0.39
C PRO A 398 36.97 -2.50 -1.24
N ASN A 399 36.00 -3.21 -0.70
CA ASN A 399 35.35 -4.35 -1.39
C ASN A 399 34.19 -3.94 -2.31
N TYR A 400 33.77 -2.67 -2.30
CA TYR A 400 32.56 -2.24 -3.04
C TYR A 400 32.67 -2.52 -4.54
N GLU A 401 33.82 -2.24 -5.15
CA GLU A 401 34.01 -2.45 -6.59
C GLU A 401 33.95 -3.94 -6.96
N ALA A 402 34.49 -4.83 -6.14
CA ALA A 402 34.45 -6.27 -6.37
C ALA A 402 33.00 -6.81 -6.25
N ASP A 403 32.30 -6.45 -5.16
CA ASP A 403 30.89 -6.80 -4.95
C ASP A 403 30.01 -6.25 -6.07
N ALA A 404 30.24 -5.01 -6.53
CA ALA A 404 29.47 -4.39 -7.62
C ALA A 404 29.70 -5.11 -8.95
N LYS A 405 30.92 -5.55 -9.26
CA LYS A 405 31.22 -6.36 -10.45
C LYS A 405 30.52 -7.71 -10.42
N GLU A 406 30.52 -8.39 -9.28
CA GLU A 406 29.79 -9.64 -9.10
C GLU A 406 28.29 -9.44 -9.25
N TYR A 407 27.75 -8.43 -8.60
CA TYR A 407 26.34 -8.03 -8.73
C TYR A 407 25.93 -7.77 -10.19
N ALA A 408 26.79 -7.09 -10.95
CA ALA A 408 26.53 -6.80 -12.37
C ALA A 408 26.49 -8.04 -13.27
N THR A 409 27.01 -9.18 -12.81
CA THR A 409 26.95 -10.44 -13.61
C THR A 409 25.53 -10.90 -13.89
N GLN A 410 24.56 -10.48 -13.08
CA GLN A 410 23.13 -10.75 -13.31
C GLN A 410 22.63 -10.21 -14.66
N LEU A 411 23.29 -9.19 -15.23
CA LEU A 411 22.93 -8.62 -16.53
C LEU A 411 23.31 -9.52 -17.71
N LYS A 412 24.18 -10.53 -17.53
CA LYS A 412 24.68 -11.37 -18.63
C LYS A 412 23.55 -11.99 -19.46
N SER A 413 22.44 -12.37 -18.83
CA SER A 413 21.30 -12.99 -19.51
C SER A 413 20.48 -12.06 -20.42
N THR A 414 20.74 -10.75 -20.36
CA THR A 414 20.01 -9.72 -21.09
C THR A 414 20.91 -8.79 -21.91
N LEU A 415 22.21 -9.11 -22.03
CA LEU A 415 23.17 -8.26 -22.78
C LEU A 415 22.86 -8.12 -24.27
N ASP A 416 22.24 -9.14 -24.87
CA ASP A 416 21.93 -9.17 -26.30
C ASP A 416 20.45 -8.76 -26.58
N ASP A 417 19.74 -8.30 -25.58
CA ASP A 417 18.35 -7.88 -25.70
C ASP A 417 18.27 -6.38 -26.04
N PRO A 418 17.68 -6.00 -27.17
CA PRO A 418 17.54 -4.60 -27.54
C PRO A 418 16.42 -3.86 -26.75
N ALA A 419 15.50 -4.60 -26.04
CA ALA A 419 14.31 -4.04 -25.37
C ALA A 419 14.54 -3.48 -23.94
#